data_18c956a862c5af2c8b670cf4218f355b
#
_entry.id   18c956a862c5af2c8b670cf4218f355b
#
_cell.length_a   1.000
_cell.length_b   1.000
_cell.length_c   1.000
_cell.angle_alpha   90.00
_cell.angle_beta   90.00
_cell.angle_gamma   90.00
#
_symmetry.space_group_name_H-M   'P 1'
#
loop_
_entity.id
_entity.type
_entity.pdbx_description
1 polymer ?
#
loop_
_entity_poly.entity_id
_entity_poly.type
_entity_poly.pdbx_seq_one_letter_code
_entity_poly.pdbx_strand_id
1 'polypeptide(L)'
;YAPPTGYLALCTQNLPEPTVVPSEHFNTVLWTAQTASSTLTDNGDNTWTVGLDGITSGADLVWTKCRNIGHNNRIFDSVRGFGETSSLVSNWTGAENGDTDGEVLSASGSSVVINEGNGVNGTYSAGQTYVGWFWKANGADVLNENGTIDSQVSANADAGFSIVSWANTGSAVTIGHGLSSTPELIISKMRSASGSWFIHSKSGAATQILRLEGTYAFGTHDVYNNTYPTSSVFSYKHGDAEDFIAYCFHSVEGYSKVGSYTGNGSTDGTFVYTGFRPAYVMMKR
;
A
#
# COMPACT_ATOMS: atom_id res chain seq x y z
N TYR A 1 15.99 -41.63 8.65
CA TYR A 1 15.07 -42.52 7.91
C TYR A 1 14.91 -42.01 6.50
N ALA A 2 15.23 -42.83 5.51
CA ALA A 2 15.01 -42.49 4.10
C ALA A 2 13.56 -42.82 3.73
N PRO A 3 12.82 -41.92 3.10
CA PRO A 3 11.46 -42.20 2.65
C PRO A 3 11.46 -43.32 1.59
N PRO A 4 10.38 -44.09 1.45
CA PRO A 4 10.23 -45.06 0.38
C PRO A 4 10.38 -44.44 -1.00
N THR A 5 10.79 -45.22 -2.00
CA THR A 5 10.92 -44.76 -3.38
C THR A 5 9.61 -44.16 -3.89
N GLY A 6 9.67 -42.92 -4.43
CA GLY A 6 8.50 -42.16 -4.90
C GLY A 6 7.80 -41.31 -3.86
N TYR A 7 8.28 -41.32 -2.60
CA TYR A 7 7.78 -40.44 -1.54
C TYR A 7 8.87 -39.48 -1.08
N LEU A 8 8.49 -38.28 -0.71
CA LEU A 8 9.38 -37.28 -0.12
C LEU A 8 9.19 -37.26 1.40
N ALA A 9 10.26 -37.00 2.15
CA ALA A 9 10.15 -36.74 3.56
C ALA A 9 9.31 -35.48 3.81
N LEU A 10 8.46 -35.48 4.83
CA LEU A 10 7.71 -34.31 5.26
C LEU A 10 8.68 -33.33 5.94
N CYS A 11 9.33 -32.48 5.18
CA CYS A 11 10.22 -31.43 5.66
C CYS A 11 10.11 -30.21 4.75
N THR A 12 10.56 -29.07 5.25
CA THR A 12 10.47 -27.77 4.53
C THR A 12 11.20 -27.77 3.19
N GLN A 13 12.27 -28.56 3.04
CA GLN A 13 13.03 -28.68 1.79
C GLN A 13 12.27 -29.38 0.65
N ASN A 14 11.22 -30.11 0.97
CA ASN A 14 10.39 -30.84 0.00
C ASN A 14 9.05 -30.14 -0.28
N LEU A 15 8.81 -28.96 0.32
CA LEU A 15 7.67 -28.14 -0.05
C LEU A 15 7.95 -27.48 -1.42
N PRO A 16 6.91 -27.28 -2.25
CA PRO A 16 7.05 -26.46 -3.45
C PRO A 16 7.63 -25.11 -3.05
N GLU A 17 8.55 -24.59 -3.86
CA GLU A 17 8.97 -23.18 -3.70
C GLU A 17 7.74 -22.28 -3.78
N PRO A 18 7.63 -21.27 -2.89
CA PRO A 18 6.53 -20.33 -2.96
C PRO A 18 6.58 -19.59 -4.30
N THR A 19 5.42 -19.39 -4.93
CA THR A 19 5.32 -18.63 -6.18
C THR A 19 5.75 -17.18 -6.01
N VAL A 20 5.70 -16.68 -4.79
CA VAL A 20 6.12 -15.34 -4.40
C VAL A 20 7.00 -15.44 -3.16
N VAL A 21 8.19 -14.86 -3.21
CA VAL A 21 9.06 -14.68 -2.04
C VAL A 21 8.64 -13.40 -1.32
N PRO A 22 7.96 -13.47 -0.16
CA PRO A 22 7.33 -12.29 0.44
C PRO A 22 8.28 -11.13 0.71
N SER A 23 9.53 -11.41 1.11
CA SER A 23 10.54 -10.39 1.42
C SER A 23 10.97 -9.56 0.19
N GLU A 24 10.84 -10.09 -1.02
CA GLU A 24 11.17 -9.38 -2.26
C GLU A 24 10.08 -8.36 -2.66
N HIS A 25 8.89 -8.48 -2.08
CA HIS A 25 7.72 -7.68 -2.46
C HIS A 25 7.16 -6.81 -1.34
N PHE A 26 7.49 -7.13 -0.08
CA PHE A 26 7.04 -6.36 1.07
C PHE A 26 8.09 -6.36 2.18
N ASN A 27 8.30 -5.18 2.80
CA ASN A 27 9.18 -5.04 3.95
C ASN A 27 8.55 -4.16 5.02
N THR A 28 8.87 -4.42 6.29
CA THR A 28 8.52 -3.58 7.43
C THR A 28 9.79 -3.22 8.18
N VAL A 29 10.08 -1.93 8.28
CA VAL A 29 11.27 -1.43 8.97
C VAL A 29 10.88 -0.54 10.14
N LEU A 30 11.56 -0.69 11.25
CA LEU A 30 11.43 0.15 12.43
C LEU A 30 12.71 0.96 12.63
N TRP A 31 12.56 2.24 12.99
CA TRP A 31 13.69 3.08 13.35
C TRP A 31 13.34 4.07 14.46
N THR A 32 14.38 4.56 15.14
CA THR A 32 14.30 5.72 16.02
C THR A 32 14.80 6.93 15.25
N ALA A 33 14.03 8.00 15.24
CA ALA A 33 14.36 9.20 14.50
C ALA A 33 15.76 9.72 14.84
N GLN A 34 16.50 10.11 13.80
CA GLN A 34 17.82 10.71 13.88
C GLN A 34 18.82 9.93 14.74
N THR A 35 18.66 8.61 14.79
CA THR A 35 19.56 7.72 15.53
C THR A 35 20.06 6.65 14.58
N ALA A 36 21.32 6.73 14.18
CA ALA A 36 21.95 5.75 13.32
C ALA A 36 21.88 4.35 13.93
N SER A 37 21.52 3.37 13.11
CA SER A 37 21.31 1.97 13.51
C SER A 37 21.60 1.03 12.34
N SER A 38 21.35 -0.27 12.50
CA SER A 38 21.42 -1.23 11.39
C SER A 38 20.36 -0.98 10.29
N THR A 39 19.31 -0.23 10.60
CA THR A 39 18.20 0.05 9.67
C THR A 39 18.11 1.51 9.24
N LEU A 40 18.83 2.42 9.88
CA LEU A 40 18.84 3.85 9.58
C LEU A 40 20.27 4.40 9.57
N THR A 41 20.70 4.92 8.43
CA THR A 41 22.03 5.52 8.25
C THR A 41 21.89 7.02 8.06
N ASP A 42 22.69 7.80 8.81
CA ASP A 42 22.83 9.24 8.63
C ASP A 42 23.72 9.54 7.41
N ASN A 43 23.24 10.31 6.46
CA ASN A 43 23.99 10.70 5.26
C ASN A 43 24.81 12.00 5.47
N GLY A 44 24.62 12.69 6.60
CA GLY A 44 25.37 13.90 6.97
C GLY A 44 24.91 15.20 6.31
N ASP A 45 23.77 15.18 5.61
CA ASP A 45 23.19 16.31 4.86
C ASP A 45 21.70 16.56 5.17
N ASN A 46 21.27 16.22 6.39
CA ASN A 46 19.89 16.20 6.85
C ASN A 46 19.01 15.18 6.12
N THR A 47 19.63 14.23 5.43
CA THR A 47 18.94 13.06 4.88
C THR A 47 19.38 11.78 5.56
N TRP A 48 18.54 10.76 5.46
CA TRP A 48 18.75 9.48 6.10
C TRP A 48 18.37 8.35 5.15
N THR A 49 19.12 7.26 5.22
CA THR A 49 18.85 6.07 4.43
C THR A 49 18.24 4.97 5.30
N VAL A 50 17.04 4.56 4.95
CA VAL A 50 16.36 3.38 5.50
C VAL A 50 16.74 2.16 4.67
N GLY A 51 17.39 1.18 5.29
CA GLY A 51 17.74 -0.10 4.66
C GLY A 51 16.53 -1.04 4.57
N LEU A 52 16.36 -1.69 3.42
CA LEU A 52 15.33 -2.69 3.17
C LEU A 52 15.98 -4.07 3.09
N ASP A 53 15.29 -5.08 3.65
CA ASP A 53 15.71 -6.48 3.58
C ASP A 53 14.81 -7.24 2.61
N GLY A 54 15.42 -7.75 1.52
CA GLY A 54 14.74 -8.52 0.47
C GLY A 54 14.30 -7.70 -0.75
N ILE A 55 13.76 -6.49 -0.60
CA ILE A 55 13.52 -5.60 -1.74
C ILE A 55 14.84 -5.05 -2.25
N THR A 56 15.24 -5.42 -3.48
CA THR A 56 16.55 -5.08 -4.06
C THR A 56 16.48 -4.11 -5.23
N SER A 57 15.29 -3.74 -5.68
CA SER A 57 15.06 -2.87 -6.86
C SER A 57 14.25 -1.61 -6.57
N GLY A 58 14.25 -1.17 -5.30
CA GLY A 58 13.49 -0.01 -4.81
C GLY A 58 12.04 -0.37 -4.43
N ALA A 59 11.57 0.23 -3.36
CA ALA A 59 10.15 0.20 -3.00
C ALA A 59 9.35 1.13 -3.91
N ASP A 60 8.14 0.75 -4.28
CA ASP A 60 7.26 1.56 -5.11
C ASP A 60 6.15 2.25 -4.31
N LEU A 61 5.78 1.69 -3.16
CA LEU A 61 4.90 2.34 -2.18
C LEU A 61 5.59 2.36 -0.83
N VAL A 62 5.62 3.54 -0.22
CA VAL A 62 6.15 3.77 1.13
C VAL A 62 5.05 4.38 1.99
N TRP A 63 4.69 3.69 3.07
CA TRP A 63 3.73 4.18 4.04
C TRP A 63 4.41 4.30 5.39
N THR A 64 4.50 5.50 5.95
CA THR A 64 5.21 5.77 7.21
C THR A 64 4.25 6.19 8.31
N LYS A 65 4.61 5.84 9.55
CA LYS A 65 3.89 6.26 10.75
C LYS A 65 4.83 6.47 11.93
N CYS A 66 4.67 7.61 12.62
CA CYS A 66 5.22 7.78 13.95
C CYS A 66 4.43 6.93 14.96
N ARG A 67 5.13 6.12 15.78
CA ARG A 67 4.52 5.09 16.63
C ARG A 67 4.14 5.59 18.01
N ASN A 68 4.86 6.57 18.55
CA ASN A 68 4.74 7.04 19.92
C ASN A 68 4.25 8.49 20.05
N ILE A 69 4.03 9.19 18.93
CA ILE A 69 3.46 10.54 18.88
C ILE A 69 2.37 10.60 17.82
N GLY A 70 1.39 11.47 17.98
CA GLY A 70 0.22 11.60 17.09
C GLY A 70 0.49 12.39 15.81
N HIS A 71 1.57 12.09 15.09
CA HIS A 71 1.82 12.67 13.78
C HIS A 71 1.00 12.00 12.69
N ASN A 72 0.81 12.70 11.57
CA ASN A 72 0.13 12.20 10.39
C ASN A 72 0.87 11.00 9.78
N ASN A 73 0.10 10.09 9.20
CA ASN A 73 0.63 8.93 8.49
C ASN A 73 0.79 9.30 7.01
N ARG A 74 1.97 9.07 6.42
CA ARG A 74 2.28 9.52 5.07
C ARG A 74 2.42 8.37 4.10
N ILE A 75 1.99 8.64 2.87
CA ILE A 75 2.08 7.71 1.74
C ILE A 75 2.80 8.41 0.59
N PHE A 76 3.79 7.71 0.05
CA PHE A 76 4.57 8.09 -1.13
C PHE A 76 4.60 6.92 -2.10
N ASP A 77 4.65 7.17 -3.39
CA ASP A 77 4.77 6.11 -4.39
C ASP A 77 5.51 6.54 -5.65
N SER A 78 5.97 5.52 -6.42
CA SER A 78 6.78 5.72 -7.61
C SER A 78 6.02 6.30 -8.80
N VAL A 79 4.69 6.14 -8.87
CA VAL A 79 3.86 6.64 -9.97
C VAL A 79 3.64 8.15 -9.88
N ARG A 80 3.51 8.67 -8.65
CA ARG A 80 3.46 10.12 -8.39
C ARG A 80 4.85 10.76 -8.36
N GLY A 81 5.88 9.92 -8.22
CA GLY A 81 7.25 10.32 -7.96
C GLY A 81 7.52 10.50 -6.47
N PHE A 82 8.79 10.41 -6.10
CA PHE A 82 9.29 10.73 -4.76
C PHE A 82 9.83 12.16 -4.75
N GLY A 83 9.86 12.82 -3.60
CA GLY A 83 10.39 14.17 -3.41
C GLY A 83 9.48 15.08 -2.59
N GLU A 84 9.81 16.36 -2.53
CA GLU A 84 9.25 17.34 -1.59
C GLU A 84 7.75 17.65 -1.74
N THR A 85 7.10 17.20 -2.78
CA THR A 85 5.68 17.51 -3.05
C THR A 85 4.82 16.30 -3.31
N SER A 86 5.26 15.10 -2.94
CA SER A 86 4.58 13.86 -3.31
C SER A 86 3.85 13.15 -2.16
N SER A 87 3.75 13.78 -0.98
CA SER A 87 3.10 13.13 0.16
C SER A 87 1.57 13.18 0.10
N LEU A 88 0.94 12.06 0.41
CA LEU A 88 -0.46 11.96 0.77
C LEU A 88 -0.58 11.56 2.24
N VAL A 89 -1.59 12.06 2.92
CA VAL A 89 -1.83 11.78 4.34
C VAL A 89 -3.01 10.82 4.49
N SER A 90 -2.75 9.58 4.93
CA SER A 90 -3.77 8.52 4.95
C SER A 90 -4.87 8.72 6.00
N ASN A 91 -4.64 9.55 7.01
CA ASN A 91 -5.58 9.89 8.06
C ASN A 91 -6.20 11.29 7.88
N TRP A 92 -6.11 11.87 6.68
CA TRP A 92 -6.62 13.20 6.38
C TRP A 92 -7.15 13.27 4.93
N THR A 93 -8.09 14.21 4.69
CA THR A 93 -8.74 14.42 3.40
C THR A 93 -8.02 15.41 2.47
N GLY A 94 -6.95 16.06 2.93
CA GLY A 94 -6.20 17.07 2.14
C GLY A 94 -5.70 16.55 0.80
N ALA A 95 -5.41 17.49 -0.08
CA ALA A 95 -4.78 17.23 -1.37
C ALA A 95 -3.33 16.74 -1.20
N GLU A 96 -2.73 16.25 -2.28
CA GLU A 96 -1.30 15.95 -2.35
C GLU A 96 -0.48 17.20 -2.02
N ASN A 97 0.60 17.04 -1.36
CA ASN A 97 1.71 17.98 -1.13
C ASN A 97 1.58 19.14 -0.14
N GLY A 98 0.54 19.27 0.55
CA GLY A 98 0.38 20.46 1.42
C GLY A 98 1.23 20.43 2.69
N ASP A 99 1.91 19.35 2.97
CA ASP A 99 2.55 19.14 4.26
C ASP A 99 4.02 18.76 4.06
N THR A 100 4.90 19.73 4.26
CA THR A 100 6.36 19.62 4.10
C THR A 100 7.05 19.01 5.34
N ASP A 101 6.31 18.30 6.19
CA ASP A 101 6.79 17.78 7.46
C ASP A 101 7.46 16.39 7.32
N GLY A 102 8.37 16.29 6.37
CA GLY A 102 9.19 15.10 6.08
C GLY A 102 8.73 14.30 4.86
N GLU A 103 9.69 13.95 4.03
CA GLU A 103 9.48 13.39 2.70
C GLU A 103 10.32 12.12 2.47
N VAL A 104 9.84 11.26 1.59
CA VAL A 104 10.64 10.24 0.93
C VAL A 104 11.22 10.84 -0.34
N LEU A 105 12.54 10.98 -0.39
CA LEU A 105 13.24 11.65 -1.49
C LEU A 105 13.52 10.70 -2.65
N SER A 106 13.78 9.44 -2.36
CA SER A 106 14.00 8.41 -3.38
C SER A 106 13.85 7.01 -2.79
N ALA A 107 13.60 6.04 -3.68
CA ALA A 107 13.65 4.61 -3.34
C ALA A 107 14.36 3.87 -4.48
N SER A 108 15.51 3.26 -4.18
CA SER A 108 16.32 2.55 -5.17
C SER A 108 17.16 1.46 -4.52
N GLY A 109 17.45 0.41 -5.26
CA GLY A 109 18.15 -0.74 -4.71
C GLY A 109 17.45 -1.27 -3.46
N SER A 110 18.18 -1.56 -2.42
CA SER A 110 17.66 -2.01 -1.12
C SER A 110 17.55 -0.85 -0.11
N SER A 111 17.20 0.35 -0.56
CA SER A 111 17.15 1.52 0.33
C SER A 111 16.10 2.55 -0.07
N VAL A 112 15.69 3.33 0.92
CA VAL A 112 14.82 4.49 0.78
C VAL A 112 15.50 5.67 1.46
N VAL A 113 15.64 6.80 0.77
CA VAL A 113 16.18 8.03 1.32
C VAL A 113 15.03 8.91 1.78
N ILE A 114 15.11 9.35 3.04
CA ILE A 114 14.14 10.23 3.69
C ILE A 114 14.86 11.49 4.21
N ASN A 115 14.15 12.61 4.28
CA ASN A 115 14.66 13.79 4.94
C ASN A 115 14.19 13.86 6.41
N GLU A 116 14.55 14.95 7.09
CA GLU A 116 14.02 15.26 8.41
C GLU A 116 12.58 15.77 8.32
N GLY A 117 11.76 15.41 9.31
CA GLY A 117 10.37 15.85 9.43
C GLY A 117 9.49 14.83 10.16
N ASN A 118 8.48 15.31 10.87
CA ASN A 118 7.67 14.49 11.80
C ASN A 118 6.88 13.36 11.11
N GLY A 119 6.67 13.45 9.81
CA GLY A 119 6.00 12.40 9.04
C GLY A 119 6.87 11.17 8.77
N VAL A 120 8.18 11.31 8.75
CA VAL A 120 9.13 10.25 8.37
C VAL A 120 10.31 10.09 9.33
N ASN A 121 10.89 11.19 9.84
CA ASN A 121 12.08 11.16 10.69
C ASN A 121 12.20 12.44 11.53
N GLY A 122 11.25 12.64 12.46
CA GLY A 122 11.03 13.90 13.16
C GLY A 122 12.16 14.37 14.06
N THR A 123 12.33 15.69 14.06
CA THR A 123 13.30 16.44 14.93
C THR A 123 12.67 16.98 16.19
N TYR A 124 11.34 17.00 16.27
CA TYR A 124 10.58 17.76 17.28
C TYR A 124 10.73 17.26 18.73
N SER A 125 11.07 15.98 18.89
CA SER A 125 11.29 15.38 20.21
C SER A 125 12.26 14.22 20.11
N ALA A 126 13.27 14.18 20.94
CA ALA A 126 14.17 13.04 21.04
C ALA A 126 13.39 11.74 21.31
N GLY A 127 13.75 10.66 20.63
CA GLY A 127 13.18 9.34 20.85
C GLY A 127 11.84 9.07 20.14
N GLN A 128 11.50 9.84 19.10
CA GLN A 128 10.40 9.45 18.20
C GLN A 128 10.75 8.13 17.51
N THR A 129 9.78 7.22 17.48
CA THR A 129 9.95 5.91 16.83
C THR A 129 8.99 5.78 15.66
N TYR A 130 9.48 5.23 14.58
CA TYR A 130 8.74 5.09 13.33
C TYR A 130 8.60 3.63 12.91
N VAL A 131 7.61 3.40 12.08
CA VAL A 131 7.48 2.23 11.23
C VAL A 131 7.28 2.70 9.79
N GLY A 132 7.94 2.02 8.87
CA GLY A 132 7.69 2.10 7.45
C GLY A 132 7.24 0.75 6.92
N TRP A 133 6.22 0.77 6.07
CA TRP A 133 5.78 -0.36 5.27
C TRP A 133 6.11 -0.04 3.82
N PHE A 134 6.73 -1.00 3.16
CA PHE A 134 7.31 -0.84 1.84
C PHE A 134 6.77 -1.95 0.93
N TRP A 135 6.14 -1.59 -0.18
CA TRP A 135 5.68 -2.55 -1.20
C TRP A 135 6.44 -2.35 -2.48
N LYS A 136 6.69 -3.46 -3.16
CA LYS A 136 7.27 -3.48 -4.50
C LYS A 136 6.17 -3.70 -5.53
N ALA A 137 6.03 -2.72 -6.45
CA ALA A 137 5.31 -2.85 -7.71
C ALA A 137 6.28 -3.18 -8.85
N ASN A 138 6.25 -2.48 -9.96
CA ASN A 138 7.13 -2.75 -11.10
C ASN A 138 8.03 -1.56 -11.49
N GLY A 139 8.32 -0.67 -10.53
CA GLY A 139 9.13 0.52 -10.78
C GLY A 139 8.37 1.60 -11.54
N ALA A 140 8.96 2.09 -12.64
CA ALA A 140 8.34 3.12 -13.45
C ALA A 140 6.96 2.70 -13.98
N ASP A 141 6.04 3.65 -13.98
CA ASP A 141 4.70 3.46 -14.53
C ASP A 141 4.72 3.32 -16.04
N VAL A 142 3.72 2.61 -16.54
CA VAL A 142 3.47 2.43 -17.97
C VAL A 142 2.04 2.81 -18.31
N LEU A 143 1.83 3.28 -19.53
CA LEU A 143 0.49 3.57 -20.04
C LEU A 143 -0.35 2.29 -20.09
N ASN A 144 -1.54 2.34 -19.55
CA ASN A 144 -2.55 1.28 -19.61
C ASN A 144 -3.82 1.83 -20.26
N GLU A 145 -4.11 1.30 -21.45
CA GLU A 145 -5.26 1.70 -22.28
C GLU A 145 -6.49 0.81 -22.05
N ASN A 146 -6.45 -0.10 -21.06
CA ASN A 146 -7.61 -0.87 -20.68
C ASN A 146 -8.60 0.02 -19.92
N GLY A 147 -9.80 0.14 -20.44
CA GLY A 147 -10.83 0.99 -19.85
C GLY A 147 -11.38 2.02 -20.84
N THR A 148 -12.17 2.95 -20.32
CA THR A 148 -12.73 4.06 -21.13
C THR A 148 -11.84 5.29 -21.11
N ILE A 149 -10.89 5.35 -20.19
CA ILE A 149 -9.81 6.33 -20.10
C ILE A 149 -8.48 5.64 -19.78
N ASP A 150 -7.40 6.25 -20.19
CA ASP A 150 -6.04 5.77 -19.95
C ASP A 150 -5.64 5.99 -18.49
N SER A 151 -4.73 5.14 -18.01
CA SER A 151 -4.11 5.23 -16.69
C SER A 151 -2.60 5.01 -16.77
N GLN A 152 -1.85 5.54 -15.80
CA GLN A 152 -0.44 5.23 -15.59
C GLN A 152 -0.35 4.19 -14.48
N VAL A 153 0.31 3.07 -14.74
CA VAL A 153 0.26 1.90 -13.86
C VAL A 153 1.66 1.35 -13.59
N SER A 154 1.99 1.17 -12.32
CA SER A 154 3.08 0.30 -11.89
C SER A 154 2.47 -0.94 -11.23
N ALA A 155 2.63 -2.13 -11.83
CA ALA A 155 1.96 -3.34 -11.40
C ALA A 155 2.92 -4.51 -11.20
N ASN A 156 2.83 -5.15 -10.03
CA ASN A 156 3.41 -6.43 -9.71
C ASN A 156 2.30 -7.49 -9.69
N ALA A 157 2.05 -8.10 -10.83
CA ALA A 157 0.96 -9.06 -11.00
C ALA A 157 1.17 -10.32 -10.13
N ASP A 158 2.41 -10.74 -9.91
CA ASP A 158 2.75 -11.92 -9.10
C ASP A 158 2.47 -11.65 -7.61
N ALA A 159 2.82 -10.47 -7.12
CA ALA A 159 2.53 -10.05 -5.74
C ALA A 159 1.08 -9.53 -5.55
N GLY A 160 0.31 -9.40 -6.63
CA GLY A 160 -1.07 -8.95 -6.58
C GLY A 160 -1.24 -7.50 -6.13
N PHE A 161 -0.30 -6.63 -6.50
CA PHE A 161 -0.28 -5.23 -6.10
C PHE A 161 -0.04 -4.31 -7.30
N SER A 162 -0.82 -3.23 -7.41
CA SER A 162 -0.56 -2.16 -8.38
C SER A 162 -0.87 -0.78 -7.84
N ILE A 163 -0.18 0.21 -8.41
CA ILE A 163 -0.37 1.65 -8.21
C ILE A 163 -0.90 2.20 -9.52
N VAL A 164 -2.02 2.90 -9.47
CA VAL A 164 -2.77 3.34 -10.65
C VAL A 164 -3.08 4.83 -10.53
N SER A 165 -2.62 5.65 -11.46
CA SER A 165 -2.95 7.07 -11.54
C SER A 165 -3.74 7.38 -12.80
N TRP A 166 -4.73 8.29 -12.72
CA TRP A 166 -5.53 8.74 -13.86
C TRP A 166 -6.03 10.17 -13.68
N ALA A 167 -6.27 10.85 -14.81
CA ALA A 167 -7.01 12.09 -14.84
C ALA A 167 -8.50 11.79 -15.04
N ASN A 168 -9.32 12.09 -14.04
CA ASN A 168 -10.75 11.80 -14.09
C ASN A 168 -11.48 12.83 -14.94
N THR A 169 -12.61 12.42 -15.55
CA THR A 169 -13.36 13.25 -16.50
C THR A 169 -14.59 13.95 -15.90
N GLY A 170 -14.85 13.76 -14.60
CA GLY A 170 -16.11 14.18 -13.96
C GLY A 170 -17.32 13.31 -14.29
N SER A 171 -17.11 12.20 -14.97
CA SER A 171 -18.15 11.23 -15.39
C SER A 171 -17.80 9.82 -14.94
N ALA A 172 -18.74 8.88 -15.12
CA ALA A 172 -18.44 7.47 -14.88
C ALA A 172 -17.48 6.93 -15.96
N VAL A 173 -16.39 6.33 -15.51
CA VAL A 173 -15.31 5.78 -16.35
C VAL A 173 -14.92 4.39 -15.89
N THR A 174 -14.18 3.66 -16.72
CA THR A 174 -13.45 2.45 -16.33
C THR A 174 -11.95 2.67 -16.51
N ILE A 175 -11.14 2.11 -15.62
CA ILE A 175 -9.72 2.39 -15.47
C ILE A 175 -8.96 1.06 -15.39
N GLY A 176 -7.93 0.89 -16.22
CA GLY A 176 -7.06 -0.27 -16.20
C GLY A 176 -6.20 -0.30 -14.95
N HIS A 177 -6.10 -1.44 -14.26
CA HIS A 177 -5.33 -1.59 -13.03
C HIS A 177 -4.05 -2.43 -13.18
N GLY A 178 -3.81 -3.02 -14.34
CA GLY A 178 -2.57 -3.75 -14.66
C GLY A 178 -2.36 -5.09 -13.94
N LEU A 179 -3.28 -5.53 -13.06
CA LEU A 179 -3.19 -6.84 -12.41
C LEU A 179 -3.76 -7.94 -13.32
N SER A 180 -3.31 -9.18 -13.10
CA SER A 180 -3.81 -10.37 -13.80
C SER A 180 -5.11 -10.94 -13.21
N SER A 181 -5.51 -10.46 -12.04
CA SER A 181 -6.71 -10.90 -11.30
C SER A 181 -7.52 -9.71 -10.82
N THR A 182 -8.80 -9.95 -10.54
CA THR A 182 -9.71 -8.93 -10.00
C THR A 182 -9.19 -8.38 -8.68
N PRO A 183 -9.02 -7.06 -8.52
CA PRO A 183 -8.70 -6.46 -7.24
C PRO A 183 -9.76 -6.76 -6.19
N GLU A 184 -9.33 -7.17 -5.02
CA GLU A 184 -10.19 -7.48 -3.87
C GLU A 184 -10.27 -6.30 -2.88
N LEU A 185 -9.28 -5.40 -2.96
CA LEU A 185 -9.18 -4.17 -2.21
C LEU A 185 -8.64 -3.09 -3.14
N ILE A 186 -9.33 -1.94 -3.19
CA ILE A 186 -8.89 -0.73 -3.91
C ILE A 186 -8.96 0.42 -2.93
N ILE A 187 -7.88 1.12 -2.72
CA ILE A 187 -7.79 2.33 -1.89
C ILE A 187 -7.53 3.50 -2.82
N SER A 188 -8.51 4.38 -3.03
CA SER A 188 -8.39 5.51 -3.96
C SER A 188 -8.42 6.86 -3.27
N LYS A 189 -7.74 7.85 -3.85
CA LYS A 189 -7.63 9.21 -3.33
C LYS A 189 -7.58 10.22 -4.48
N MET A 190 -8.31 11.31 -4.34
CA MET A 190 -8.14 12.50 -5.16
C MET A 190 -6.84 13.20 -4.77
N ARG A 191 -5.98 13.52 -5.74
CA ARG A 191 -4.65 14.10 -5.56
C ARG A 191 -4.67 15.62 -5.56
N SER A 192 -5.29 16.21 -6.57
CA SER A 192 -5.23 17.64 -6.88
C SER A 192 -6.15 18.50 -6.01
N ALA A 193 -7.09 17.91 -5.28
CA ALA A 193 -7.99 18.61 -4.35
C ALA A 193 -8.26 17.78 -3.09
N SER A 194 -8.94 18.42 -2.11
CA SER A 194 -9.36 17.73 -0.89
C SER A 194 -10.50 16.77 -1.17
N GLY A 195 -10.39 15.53 -0.69
CA GLY A 195 -11.40 14.49 -0.83
C GLY A 195 -11.13 13.30 0.08
N SER A 196 -12.14 12.51 0.35
CA SER A 196 -11.99 11.29 1.15
C SER A 196 -11.12 10.24 0.45
N TRP A 197 -10.52 9.39 1.27
CA TRP A 197 -9.95 8.13 0.82
C TRP A 197 -11.08 7.08 0.71
N PHE A 198 -11.41 6.66 -0.48
CA PHE A 198 -12.44 5.67 -0.70
C PHE A 198 -11.85 4.27 -0.82
N ILE A 199 -12.45 3.33 -0.11
CA ILE A 199 -12.04 1.93 -0.15
C ILE A 199 -13.18 1.08 -0.73
N HIS A 200 -12.90 0.39 -1.86
CA HIS A 200 -13.65 -0.77 -2.29
C HIS A 200 -13.05 -2.02 -1.65
N SER A 201 -13.90 -2.90 -1.12
CA SER A 201 -13.49 -4.22 -0.63
C SER A 201 -14.45 -5.29 -1.14
N LYS A 202 -13.92 -6.44 -1.54
CA LYS A 202 -14.75 -7.60 -1.94
C LYS A 202 -15.72 -8.09 -0.86
N SER A 203 -15.47 -7.70 0.40
CA SER A 203 -16.34 -8.06 1.53
C SER A 203 -17.58 -7.19 1.66
N GLY A 204 -17.64 -6.05 0.94
CA GLY A 204 -18.78 -5.16 0.86
C GLY A 204 -19.60 -5.39 -0.40
N ALA A 205 -20.84 -4.86 -0.44
CA ALA A 205 -21.62 -4.79 -1.67
C ALA A 205 -20.98 -3.79 -2.65
N ALA A 206 -21.24 -3.93 -3.96
CA ALA A 206 -20.75 -3.00 -4.98
C ALA A 206 -21.21 -1.54 -4.76
N THR A 207 -22.29 -1.35 -4.02
CA THR A 207 -22.84 -0.04 -3.62
C THR A 207 -22.24 0.52 -2.34
N GLN A 208 -21.26 -0.18 -1.74
CA GLN A 208 -20.71 0.18 -0.44
C GLN A 208 -19.21 0.48 -0.52
N ILE A 209 -18.79 1.43 0.31
CA ILE A 209 -17.39 1.79 0.51
C ILE A 209 -17.06 1.88 2.00
N LEU A 210 -15.76 1.83 2.30
CA LEU A 210 -15.19 2.31 3.53
C LEU A 210 -14.40 3.61 3.27
N ARG A 211 -14.07 4.35 4.32
CA ARG A 211 -13.17 5.50 4.26
C ARG A 211 -11.94 5.26 5.11
N LEU A 212 -10.75 5.46 4.54
CA LEU A 212 -9.50 5.17 5.24
C LEU A 212 -9.28 6.11 6.42
N GLU A 213 -9.54 7.40 6.22
CA GLU A 213 -9.28 8.47 7.20
C GLU A 213 -10.25 8.53 8.38
N GLY A 214 -11.32 7.75 8.36
CA GLY A 214 -12.36 7.82 9.39
C GLY A 214 -12.62 6.47 10.08
N THR A 215 -13.53 6.48 11.05
CA THR A 215 -13.99 5.29 11.79
C THR A 215 -15.31 4.72 11.28
N TYR A 216 -15.74 5.14 10.09
CA TYR A 216 -17.02 4.74 9.50
C TYR A 216 -17.01 3.26 9.08
N ALA A 217 -18.12 2.58 9.36
CA ALA A 217 -18.43 1.26 8.78
C ALA A 217 -18.73 1.39 7.28
N PHE A 218 -19.02 0.25 6.61
CA PHE A 218 -19.51 0.26 5.24
C PHE A 218 -20.71 1.21 5.08
N GLY A 219 -20.58 2.15 4.16
CA GLY A 219 -21.62 3.12 3.81
C GLY A 219 -21.94 3.05 2.33
N THR A 220 -23.19 3.38 1.95
CA THR A 220 -23.59 3.45 0.54
C THR A 220 -22.94 4.66 -0.12
N HIS A 221 -22.25 4.43 -1.24
CA HIS A 221 -21.63 5.45 -2.07
C HIS A 221 -21.41 4.90 -3.48
N ASP A 222 -21.60 5.73 -4.50
CA ASP A 222 -21.52 5.32 -5.90
C ASP A 222 -20.19 5.64 -6.59
N VAL A 223 -19.14 5.96 -5.82
CA VAL A 223 -17.82 6.31 -6.36
C VAL A 223 -17.20 5.21 -7.23
N TYR A 224 -17.47 3.94 -6.94
CA TYR A 224 -17.10 2.81 -7.81
C TYR A 224 -18.22 2.43 -8.79
N ASN A 225 -19.10 3.39 -9.10
CA ASN A 225 -20.22 3.24 -10.04
C ASN A 225 -21.13 2.02 -9.74
N ASN A 226 -21.24 1.65 -8.47
CA ASN A 226 -22.01 0.48 -8.00
C ASN A 226 -21.65 -0.82 -8.73
N THR A 227 -20.39 -0.95 -9.16
CA THR A 227 -19.92 -2.07 -10.00
C THR A 227 -18.68 -2.69 -9.36
N TYR A 228 -18.65 -4.02 -9.28
CA TYR A 228 -17.43 -4.72 -8.87
C TYR A 228 -16.34 -4.58 -9.94
N PRO A 229 -15.07 -4.55 -9.54
CA PRO A 229 -13.95 -4.60 -10.47
C PRO A 229 -13.95 -5.93 -11.24
N THR A 230 -13.32 -5.92 -12.41
CA THR A 230 -13.05 -7.10 -13.23
C THR A 230 -11.58 -7.49 -13.12
N SER A 231 -11.12 -8.46 -13.92
CA SER A 231 -9.69 -8.82 -14.00
C SER A 231 -8.82 -7.80 -14.75
N SER A 232 -9.40 -6.78 -15.37
CA SER A 232 -8.66 -5.79 -16.17
C SER A 232 -8.95 -4.34 -15.78
N VAL A 233 -10.15 -4.03 -15.30
CA VAL A 233 -10.57 -2.66 -15.00
C VAL A 233 -11.38 -2.59 -13.70
N PHE A 234 -11.38 -1.42 -13.07
CA PHE A 234 -12.39 -1.02 -12.10
C PHE A 234 -13.18 0.18 -12.62
N SER A 235 -14.43 0.30 -12.18
CA SER A 235 -15.27 1.46 -12.49
C SER A 235 -15.03 2.57 -11.47
N TYR A 236 -15.07 3.83 -11.93
CA TYR A 236 -14.97 5.00 -11.05
C TYR A 236 -15.93 6.09 -11.50
N LYS A 237 -16.61 6.72 -10.54
CA LYS A 237 -17.57 7.80 -10.78
C LYS A 237 -17.38 8.88 -9.74
N HIS A 238 -16.75 9.96 -10.12
CA HIS A 238 -16.57 11.14 -9.30
C HIS A 238 -16.92 12.39 -10.11
N GLY A 239 -17.61 13.34 -9.50
CA GLY A 239 -18.10 14.54 -10.20
C GLY A 239 -16.99 15.53 -10.58
N ASP A 240 -15.80 15.42 -9.99
CA ASP A 240 -14.70 16.31 -10.25
C ASP A 240 -13.76 15.73 -11.32
N ALA A 241 -13.34 16.61 -12.25
CA ALA A 241 -12.35 16.32 -13.28
C ALA A 241 -10.94 16.60 -12.72
N GLU A 242 -10.51 15.79 -11.77
CA GLU A 242 -9.27 15.93 -10.99
C GLU A 242 -8.38 14.70 -11.16
N ASP A 243 -7.13 14.81 -10.72
CA ASP A 243 -6.21 13.69 -10.71
C ASP A 243 -6.45 12.77 -9.51
N PHE A 244 -6.40 11.46 -9.75
CA PHE A 244 -6.59 10.42 -8.75
C PHE A 244 -5.44 9.43 -8.73
N ILE A 245 -5.32 8.74 -7.60
CA ILE A 245 -4.45 7.58 -7.40
C ILE A 245 -5.25 6.45 -6.77
N ALA A 246 -4.93 5.21 -7.10
CA ALA A 246 -5.43 4.02 -6.42
C ALA A 246 -4.33 3.01 -6.17
N TYR A 247 -4.43 2.33 -5.03
CA TYR A 247 -3.63 1.17 -4.66
C TYR A 247 -4.53 -0.04 -4.71
N CYS A 248 -4.25 -0.95 -5.64
CA CYS A 248 -5.06 -2.13 -5.91
C CYS A 248 -4.37 -3.38 -5.39
N PHE A 249 -5.13 -4.25 -4.70
CA PHE A 249 -4.60 -5.49 -4.13
C PHE A 249 -5.54 -6.66 -4.44
N HIS A 250 -4.97 -7.83 -4.71
CA HIS A 250 -5.68 -9.11 -4.62
C HIS A 250 -4.92 -10.09 -3.74
N SER A 251 -5.61 -11.12 -3.25
CA SER A 251 -4.99 -12.16 -2.44
C SER A 251 -4.04 -13.02 -3.28
N VAL A 252 -2.87 -13.33 -2.70
CA VAL A 252 -1.86 -14.23 -3.27
C VAL A 252 -1.50 -15.25 -2.20
N GLU A 253 -1.58 -16.53 -2.55
CA GLU A 253 -1.33 -17.63 -1.60
C GLU A 253 0.07 -17.53 -0.98
N GLY A 254 0.14 -17.65 0.32
CA GLY A 254 1.39 -17.55 1.07
C GLY A 254 1.93 -16.12 1.27
N TYR A 255 1.32 -15.11 0.65
CA TYR A 255 1.82 -13.73 0.67
C TYR A 255 0.79 -12.70 1.17
N SER A 256 -0.37 -12.61 0.55
CA SER A 256 -1.38 -11.61 0.90
C SER A 256 -2.78 -12.20 0.99
N LYS A 257 -3.62 -11.63 1.87
CA LYS A 257 -5.01 -12.07 2.07
C LYS A 257 -5.92 -10.89 2.34
N VAL A 258 -6.92 -10.71 1.50
CA VAL A 258 -8.04 -9.80 1.72
C VAL A 258 -9.26 -10.61 2.16
N GLY A 259 -9.95 -10.16 3.20
CA GLY A 259 -11.11 -10.88 3.71
C GLY A 259 -11.85 -10.12 4.79
N SER A 260 -12.82 -10.78 5.39
CA SER A 260 -13.57 -10.27 6.53
C SER A 260 -13.71 -11.34 7.61
N TYR A 261 -14.00 -10.89 8.82
CA TYR A 261 -14.37 -11.76 9.92
C TYR A 261 -15.40 -11.08 10.80
N THR A 262 -16.13 -11.88 11.57
CA THR A 262 -17.07 -11.36 12.57
C THR A 262 -16.39 -11.42 13.94
N GLY A 263 -16.32 -10.29 14.63
CA GLY A 263 -15.81 -10.24 16.00
C GLY A 263 -16.73 -11.02 16.95
N ASN A 264 -16.14 -11.74 17.91
CA ASN A 264 -16.89 -12.53 18.89
C ASN A 264 -17.16 -11.78 20.21
N GLY A 265 -16.70 -10.51 20.32
CA GLY A 265 -16.86 -9.70 21.53
C GLY A 265 -15.98 -10.15 22.71
N SER A 266 -15.05 -11.07 22.51
CA SER A 266 -14.13 -11.59 23.52
C SER A 266 -12.73 -11.01 23.38
N THR A 267 -11.98 -10.96 24.49
CA THR A 267 -10.54 -10.68 24.48
C THR A 267 -9.73 -11.79 23.80
N ASP A 268 -10.26 -13.02 23.81
CA ASP A 268 -9.81 -14.11 22.93
C ASP A 268 -10.59 -14.02 21.63
N GLY A 269 -10.05 -13.21 20.70
CA GLY A 269 -10.70 -12.82 19.45
C GLY A 269 -10.91 -13.96 18.47
N THR A 270 -11.67 -13.69 17.42
CA THR A 270 -11.91 -14.65 16.34
C THR A 270 -10.59 -15.03 15.65
N PHE A 271 -10.33 -16.34 15.52
CA PHE A 271 -9.20 -16.82 14.74
C PHE A 271 -9.43 -16.56 13.24
N VAL A 272 -8.46 -15.92 12.59
CA VAL A 272 -8.48 -15.63 11.15
C VAL A 272 -7.35 -16.39 10.47
N TYR A 273 -7.69 -17.40 9.68
CA TYR A 273 -6.71 -18.16 8.92
C TYR A 273 -6.27 -17.36 7.67
N THR A 274 -5.01 -16.98 7.63
CA THR A 274 -4.41 -16.25 6.50
C THR A 274 -3.67 -17.15 5.51
N GLY A 275 -3.19 -18.32 5.96
CA GLY A 275 -2.34 -19.22 5.17
C GLY A 275 -0.84 -18.93 5.32
N PHE A 276 -0.47 -17.85 6.01
CA PHE A 276 0.91 -17.42 6.25
C PHE A 276 0.99 -16.62 7.57
N ARG A 277 2.19 -16.28 8.01
CA ARG A 277 2.43 -15.40 9.16
C ARG A 277 2.45 -13.94 8.68
N PRO A 278 1.43 -13.12 8.98
CA PRO A 278 1.38 -11.73 8.54
C PRO A 278 2.49 -10.89 9.17
N ALA A 279 3.17 -10.06 8.37
CA ALA A 279 4.06 -8.99 8.82
C ALA A 279 3.33 -7.64 8.93
N TYR A 280 2.21 -7.50 8.20
CA TYR A 280 1.34 -6.32 8.20
C TYR A 280 -0.13 -6.75 8.28
N VAL A 281 -0.91 -6.06 9.08
CA VAL A 281 -2.36 -6.27 9.18
C VAL A 281 -3.06 -4.92 9.20
N MET A 282 -3.98 -4.71 8.28
CA MET A 282 -4.89 -3.57 8.27
C MET A 282 -6.31 -4.05 8.56
N MET A 283 -6.93 -3.47 9.57
CA MET A 283 -8.31 -3.80 9.95
C MET A 283 -9.17 -2.54 9.89
N LYS A 284 -10.35 -2.69 9.33
CA LYS A 284 -11.36 -1.65 9.23
C LYS A 284 -12.72 -2.21 9.61
N ARG A 285 -13.48 -1.48 10.43
CA ARG A 285 -14.82 -1.85 10.88
C ARG A 285 -15.86 -1.09 10.09
#